data_3e90f6df54ed51f1cf18822ad6814d8a
#
_entry.id   3e90f6df54ed51f1cf18822ad6814d8a
#
_cell.length_a   1.000
_cell.length_b   1.000
_cell.length_c   1.000
_cell.angle_alpha   90.00
_cell.angle_beta   90.00
_cell.angle_gamma   90.00
#
_symmetry.space_group_name_H-M   'P 1'
#
loop_
_entity.id
_entity.type
_entity.pdbx_description
1 polymer ?
#
loop_
_entity_poly.entity_id
_entity_poly.type
_entity_poly.pdbx_seq_one_letter_code
_entity_poly.pdbx_strand_id
1 'polypeptide(L)'
;MWEHRLKSRKAFNKACIDLTKHWKGGHKISKQLQEEILQGFRKFYDKRHRKYKLIENAVGIEYLNTIANSTSFAVVSPDGTRTTVSRMCKPVNIRKDIIIACRGSVHYEQILSKKQKKGTHMDHCNPGGFAAIFEGWVKDKDMNHLYSQVVHNDPRKKATAKKGFKTFKEPILTEWKNYHKSHAKLQELTRKQHLQKTRNRM
;
A
#
# COMPACT_ATOMS: atom_id res chain seq x y z
N MET A 1 4.62 21.35 25.06
CA MET A 1 5.31 20.09 25.48
C MET A 1 5.53 19.10 24.31
N TRP A 2 4.87 19.24 23.16
CA TRP A 2 5.08 18.41 21.96
C TRP A 2 6.07 19.01 20.95
N GLU A 3 6.53 20.23 21.10
CA GLU A 3 7.43 20.91 20.16
C GLU A 3 8.69 20.10 19.80
N HIS A 4 9.34 19.50 20.83
CA HIS A 4 10.51 18.65 20.57
C HIS A 4 10.17 17.34 19.82
N ARG A 5 8.92 16.86 19.92
CA ARG A 5 8.44 15.66 19.22
C ARG A 5 8.10 15.94 17.76
N LEU A 6 7.86 17.19 17.43
CA LEU A 6 7.61 17.66 16.05
C LEU A 6 8.90 18.06 15.31
N LYS A 7 10.10 17.83 15.88
CA LYS A 7 11.38 18.14 15.22
C LYS A 7 11.66 17.22 14.01
N SER A 8 11.26 15.97 14.07
CA SER A 8 11.47 15.02 12.97
C SER A 8 10.38 13.97 12.90
N ARG A 9 10.20 13.37 11.71
CA ARG A 9 9.29 12.23 11.49
C ARG A 9 9.59 11.06 12.44
N LYS A 10 10.87 10.76 12.67
CA LYS A 10 11.30 9.68 13.58
C LYS A 10 10.88 9.96 15.02
N ALA A 11 11.10 11.19 15.50
CA ALA A 11 10.70 11.62 16.83
C ALA A 11 9.18 11.59 17.01
N PHE A 12 8.43 12.09 16.03
CA PHE A 12 6.97 12.04 16.03
C PHE A 12 6.42 10.61 16.07
N ASN A 13 6.93 9.73 15.18
CA ASN A 13 6.52 8.33 15.16
C ASN A 13 6.79 7.63 16.49
N LYS A 14 7.97 7.86 17.08
CA LYS A 14 8.30 7.32 18.41
C LYS A 14 7.33 7.82 19.46
N ALA A 15 7.06 9.13 19.48
CA ALA A 15 6.11 9.72 20.41
C ALA A 15 4.69 9.14 20.30
N CYS A 16 4.20 8.92 19.08
CA CYS A 16 2.91 8.27 18.86
C CYS A 16 2.88 6.82 19.38
N ILE A 17 3.96 6.06 19.17
CA ILE A 17 4.08 4.69 19.66
C ILE A 17 4.11 4.66 21.18
N ASP A 18 4.98 5.48 21.81
CA ASP A 18 5.15 5.53 23.25
C ASP A 18 3.86 5.97 23.96
N LEU A 19 3.20 6.99 23.40
CA LEU A 19 1.92 7.50 23.91
C LEU A 19 0.82 6.43 23.89
N THR A 20 0.74 5.66 22.80
CA THR A 20 -0.33 4.69 22.60
C THR A 20 -0.01 3.29 23.14
N LYS A 21 1.16 3.09 23.74
CA LYS A 21 1.64 1.78 24.21
C LYS A 21 0.66 1.11 25.19
N HIS A 22 0.04 1.91 26.05
CA HIS A 22 -0.88 1.45 27.09
C HIS A 22 -2.35 1.80 26.82
N TRP A 23 -2.65 2.43 25.69
CA TRP A 23 -4.02 2.81 25.37
C TRP A 23 -4.81 1.62 24.83
N LYS A 24 -6.03 1.48 25.34
CA LYS A 24 -7.03 0.58 24.76
C LYS A 24 -7.85 1.33 23.69
N GLY A 25 -8.47 0.60 22.79
CA GLY A 25 -9.38 1.22 21.82
C GLY A 25 -10.53 1.95 22.53
N GLY A 26 -10.89 3.11 21.99
CA GLY A 26 -11.84 4.02 22.62
C GLY A 26 -11.22 4.94 23.68
N HIS A 27 -9.89 4.92 23.87
CA HIS A 27 -9.22 5.86 24.77
C HIS A 27 -9.54 7.30 24.39
N LYS A 28 -10.05 8.09 25.36
CA LYS A 28 -10.38 9.51 25.14
C LYS A 28 -9.10 10.33 25.10
N ILE A 29 -8.91 11.06 24.01
CA ILE A 29 -7.79 11.97 23.80
C ILE A 29 -8.27 13.39 24.10
N SER A 30 -7.54 14.16 24.93
CA SER A 30 -7.87 15.55 25.19
C SER A 30 -7.80 16.38 23.89
N LYS A 31 -8.61 17.44 23.79
CA LYS A 31 -8.63 18.31 22.58
C LYS A 31 -7.24 18.83 22.23
N GLN A 32 -6.49 19.32 23.21
CA GLN A 32 -5.12 19.80 22.98
C GLN A 32 -4.22 18.72 22.38
N LEU A 33 -4.25 17.50 22.94
CA LEU A 33 -3.43 16.40 22.42
C LEU A 33 -3.88 15.91 21.05
N GLN A 34 -5.20 15.97 20.75
CA GLN A 34 -5.72 15.70 19.40
C GLN A 34 -5.13 16.65 18.36
N GLU A 35 -5.10 17.96 18.67
CA GLU A 35 -4.55 18.98 17.79
C GLU A 35 -3.04 18.78 17.57
N GLU A 36 -2.29 18.51 18.62
CA GLU A 36 -0.84 18.26 18.54
C GLU A 36 -0.52 17.02 17.68
N ILE A 37 -1.25 15.92 17.85
CA ILE A 37 -1.11 14.70 17.05
C ILE A 37 -1.48 14.99 15.58
N LEU A 38 -2.58 15.70 15.35
CA LEU A 38 -3.05 16.02 14.01
C LEU A 38 -2.09 16.94 13.26
N GLN A 39 -1.50 17.94 13.94
CA GLN A 39 -0.43 18.77 13.39
C GLN A 39 0.78 17.92 12.99
N GLY A 40 1.18 16.96 13.82
CA GLY A 40 2.26 16.03 13.50
C GLY A 40 1.95 15.17 12.27
N PHE A 41 0.75 14.67 12.14
CA PHE A 41 0.32 13.95 10.94
C PHE A 41 0.35 14.85 9.71
N ARG A 42 -0.17 16.07 9.76
CA ARG A 42 -0.14 17.04 8.66
C ARG A 42 1.30 17.38 8.24
N LYS A 43 2.21 17.50 9.21
CA LYS A 43 3.62 17.81 8.94
C LYS A 43 4.41 16.65 8.35
N PHE A 44 4.19 15.43 8.82
CA PHE A 44 5.08 14.29 8.53
C PHE A 44 4.48 13.20 7.65
N TYR A 45 3.16 13.20 7.45
CA TYR A 45 2.53 12.25 6.53
C TYR A 45 2.92 12.59 5.08
N ASP A 46 3.22 11.56 4.29
CA ASP A 46 3.63 11.79 2.91
C ASP A 46 2.45 12.35 2.10
N LYS A 47 2.64 13.53 1.52
CA LYS A 47 1.60 14.24 0.74
C LYS A 47 1.09 13.44 -0.46
N ARG A 48 1.91 12.53 -0.97
CA ARG A 48 1.54 11.60 -2.06
C ARG A 48 0.67 10.44 -1.59
N HIS A 49 0.57 10.21 -0.28
CA HIS A 49 -0.24 9.12 0.23
C HIS A 49 -1.74 9.43 0.06
N ARG A 50 -2.51 8.47 -0.45
CA ARG A 50 -3.96 8.62 -0.73
C ARG A 50 -4.81 9.18 0.42
N LYS A 51 -4.38 8.98 1.66
CA LYS A 51 -5.08 9.47 2.86
C LYS A 51 -4.64 10.87 3.27
N TYR A 52 -3.64 11.48 2.59
CA TYR A 52 -3.13 12.78 3.01
C TYR A 52 -4.20 13.87 3.02
N LYS A 53 -5.02 13.95 1.96
CA LYS A 53 -6.12 14.93 1.90
C LYS A 53 -7.14 14.77 3.03
N LEU A 54 -7.39 13.53 3.47
CA LEU A 54 -8.27 13.26 4.63
C LEU A 54 -7.63 13.76 5.93
N ILE A 55 -6.32 13.59 6.09
CA ILE A 55 -5.57 14.09 7.24
C ILE A 55 -5.48 15.62 7.23
N GLU A 56 -5.26 16.20 6.06
CA GLU A 56 -5.17 17.66 5.87
C GLU A 56 -6.48 18.35 6.28
N ASN A 57 -7.62 17.79 5.88
CA ASN A 57 -8.96 18.34 6.14
C ASN A 57 -9.62 17.80 7.41
N ALA A 58 -8.93 16.97 8.19
CA ALA A 58 -9.50 16.39 9.39
C ALA A 58 -9.79 17.46 10.46
N VAL A 59 -10.92 17.32 11.14
CA VAL A 59 -11.35 18.17 12.24
C VAL A 59 -11.05 17.56 13.61
N GLY A 60 -10.63 16.30 13.65
CA GLY A 60 -10.28 15.60 14.90
C GLY A 60 -9.52 14.32 14.64
N ILE A 61 -9.08 13.70 15.75
CA ILE A 61 -8.43 12.40 15.74
C ILE A 61 -8.89 11.58 16.95
N GLU A 62 -9.14 10.30 16.73
CA GLU A 62 -9.59 9.35 17.75
C GLU A 62 -8.65 8.14 17.79
N TYR A 63 -8.69 7.38 18.87
CA TYR A 63 -7.98 6.11 19.00
C TYR A 63 -8.97 4.97 19.11
N LEU A 64 -9.05 4.14 18.07
CA LEU A 64 -10.10 3.14 17.91
C LEU A 64 -9.54 1.72 17.86
N ASN A 65 -10.37 0.76 18.25
CA ASN A 65 -10.17 -0.65 17.89
C ASN A 65 -10.43 -0.84 16.40
N THR A 66 -9.57 -1.60 15.73
CA THR A 66 -9.80 -2.03 14.35
C THR A 66 -10.42 -3.43 14.33
N ILE A 67 -10.99 -3.80 13.18
CA ILE A 67 -11.65 -5.11 12.95
C ILE A 67 -10.72 -6.30 13.30
N ALA A 68 -9.41 -6.11 13.31
CA ALA A 68 -8.42 -7.14 13.61
C ALA A 68 -7.96 -7.13 15.08
N ASN A 69 -8.77 -6.62 16.01
CA ASN A 69 -8.42 -6.42 17.43
C ASN A 69 -7.12 -5.63 17.66
N SER A 70 -6.66 -4.92 16.66
CA SER A 70 -5.56 -3.97 16.78
C SER A 70 -6.11 -2.57 17.00
N THR A 71 -5.32 -1.71 17.59
CA THR A 71 -5.68 -0.31 17.81
C THR A 71 -4.98 0.60 16.79
N SER A 72 -5.65 1.68 16.39
CA SER A 72 -5.14 2.63 15.40
C SER A 72 -5.73 4.01 15.63
N PHE A 73 -5.02 5.04 15.18
CA PHE A 73 -5.65 6.35 15.05
C PHE A 73 -6.68 6.35 13.93
N ALA A 74 -7.73 7.13 14.11
CA ALA A 74 -8.68 7.47 13.06
C ALA A 74 -8.80 8.99 12.98
N VAL A 75 -8.62 9.54 11.79
CA VAL A 75 -8.93 10.94 11.53
C VAL A 75 -10.43 11.10 11.29
N VAL A 76 -10.99 12.17 11.82
CA VAL A 76 -12.41 12.52 11.71
C VAL A 76 -12.55 13.64 10.68
N SER A 77 -13.29 13.37 9.62
CA SER A 77 -13.62 14.36 8.58
C SER A 77 -14.74 15.29 9.05
N PRO A 78 -14.95 16.46 8.41
CA PRO A 78 -16.02 17.39 8.76
C PRO A 78 -17.44 16.78 8.74
N ASP A 79 -17.65 15.76 7.90
CA ASP A 79 -18.91 14.98 7.82
C ASP A 79 -19.05 13.89 8.89
N GLY A 80 -18.10 13.83 9.85
CA GLY A 80 -18.07 12.83 10.90
C GLY A 80 -17.50 11.47 10.48
N THR A 81 -17.11 11.29 9.20
CA THR A 81 -16.54 10.04 8.70
C THR A 81 -15.20 9.76 9.37
N ARG A 82 -15.01 8.53 9.83
CA ARG A 82 -13.77 8.06 10.49
C ARG A 82 -12.92 7.25 9.54
N THR A 83 -11.69 7.69 9.31
CA THR A 83 -10.72 6.96 8.49
C THR A 83 -9.51 6.56 9.29
N THR A 84 -9.25 5.26 9.43
CA THR A 84 -8.08 4.76 10.17
C THR A 84 -6.78 5.15 9.49
N VAL A 85 -5.80 5.60 10.27
CA VAL A 85 -4.45 5.94 9.83
C VAL A 85 -3.41 5.20 10.65
N SER A 86 -2.26 4.93 10.05
CA SER A 86 -1.15 4.29 10.76
C SER A 86 -0.62 5.21 11.87
N ARG A 87 -0.24 4.63 13.02
CA ARG A 87 0.49 5.35 14.08
C ARG A 87 1.84 5.90 13.63
N MET A 88 2.35 5.43 12.50
CA MET A 88 3.62 5.84 11.93
C MET A 88 3.43 6.52 10.59
N CYS A 89 3.95 7.72 10.45
CA CYS A 89 4.10 8.40 9.18
C CYS A 89 5.26 7.77 8.40
N LYS A 90 4.95 6.92 7.44
CA LYS A 90 5.95 6.30 6.55
C LYS A 90 5.97 7.04 5.22
N PRO A 91 7.16 7.24 4.62
CA PRO A 91 7.22 7.73 3.25
C PRO A 91 6.56 6.72 2.31
N VAL A 92 5.92 7.22 1.28
CA VAL A 92 5.39 6.37 0.21
C VAL A 92 6.57 5.80 -0.58
N ASN A 93 6.62 4.49 -0.71
CA ASN A 93 7.57 3.84 -1.61
C ASN A 93 6.89 3.66 -2.98
N ILE A 94 7.00 4.71 -3.81
CA ILE A 94 6.40 4.78 -5.15
C ILE A 94 6.74 3.54 -5.96
N ARG A 95 8.03 3.19 -6.06
CA ARG A 95 8.49 2.03 -6.83
C ARG A 95 7.84 0.73 -6.35
N LYS A 96 7.81 0.50 -5.04
CA LYS A 96 7.17 -0.68 -4.45
C LYS A 96 5.68 -0.74 -4.78
N ASP A 97 5.00 0.39 -4.71
CA ASP A 97 3.56 0.46 -4.96
C ASP A 97 3.23 0.21 -6.43
N ILE A 98 4.04 0.72 -7.36
CA ILE A 98 3.93 0.44 -8.80
C ILE A 98 4.19 -1.05 -9.08
N ILE A 99 5.25 -1.65 -8.50
CA ILE A 99 5.53 -3.09 -8.62
C ILE A 99 4.34 -3.93 -8.15
N ILE A 100 3.72 -3.57 -7.02
CA ILE A 100 2.54 -4.27 -6.52
C ILE A 100 1.36 -4.12 -7.49
N ALA A 101 1.16 -2.94 -8.09
CA ALA A 101 0.12 -2.71 -9.08
C ALA A 101 0.36 -3.52 -10.36
N CYS A 102 1.59 -3.55 -10.85
CA CYS A 102 1.98 -4.37 -11.99
C CYS A 102 1.70 -5.86 -11.75
N ARG A 103 2.14 -6.40 -10.63
CA ARG A 103 1.90 -7.80 -10.25
C ARG A 103 0.41 -8.10 -10.07
N GLY A 104 -0.31 -7.22 -9.41
CA GLY A 104 -1.74 -7.37 -9.17
C GLY A 104 -2.54 -7.43 -10.47
N SER A 105 -2.19 -6.61 -11.44
CA SER A 105 -2.88 -6.53 -12.73
C SER A 105 -2.75 -7.83 -13.54
N VAL A 106 -1.58 -8.45 -13.58
CA VAL A 106 -1.35 -9.69 -14.36
C VAL A 106 -1.77 -10.95 -13.60
N HIS A 107 -1.57 -11.01 -12.29
CA HIS A 107 -2.00 -12.15 -11.47
C HIS A 107 -3.52 -12.36 -11.54
N TYR A 108 -4.28 -11.28 -11.59
CA TYR A 108 -5.73 -11.35 -11.70
C TYR A 108 -6.19 -11.95 -13.03
N GLU A 109 -5.55 -11.61 -14.14
CA GLU A 109 -5.87 -12.22 -15.45
C GLU A 109 -5.56 -13.70 -15.49
N GLN A 110 -4.46 -14.12 -14.89
CA GLN A 110 -4.09 -15.53 -14.78
C GLN A 110 -5.13 -16.33 -13.97
N ILE A 111 -5.65 -15.76 -12.87
CA ILE A 111 -6.72 -16.39 -12.09
C ILE A 111 -8.03 -16.43 -12.88
N LEU A 112 -8.42 -15.33 -13.53
CA LEU A 112 -9.68 -15.26 -14.29
C LEU A 112 -9.69 -16.16 -15.52
N SER A 113 -8.54 -16.31 -16.17
CA SER A 113 -8.43 -17.17 -17.35
C SER A 113 -8.54 -18.67 -17.03
N LYS A 114 -8.66 -19.04 -15.75
CA LYS A 114 -8.68 -20.44 -15.25
C LYS A 114 -7.51 -21.30 -15.79
N LYS A 115 -6.45 -20.66 -16.31
CA LYS A 115 -5.29 -21.36 -16.87
C LYS A 115 -4.36 -21.94 -15.80
N GLN A 116 -4.49 -21.46 -14.55
CA GLN A 116 -3.66 -21.96 -13.45
C GLN A 116 -4.32 -23.13 -12.75
N LYS A 117 -3.64 -24.27 -12.71
CA LYS A 117 -4.08 -25.46 -11.95
C LYS A 117 -4.03 -25.21 -10.45
N LYS A 118 -4.94 -25.81 -9.69
CA LYS A 118 -4.94 -25.72 -8.22
C LYS A 118 -3.60 -26.24 -7.65
N GLY A 119 -2.96 -25.44 -6.81
CA GLY A 119 -1.66 -25.80 -6.17
C GLY A 119 -0.42 -25.49 -6.98
N THR A 120 -0.55 -24.82 -8.14
CA THR A 120 0.58 -24.35 -8.94
C THR A 120 0.75 -22.83 -8.87
N HIS A 121 1.88 -22.35 -9.35
CA HIS A 121 2.23 -20.93 -9.44
C HIS A 121 2.72 -20.62 -10.86
N MET A 122 2.27 -19.50 -11.41
CA MET A 122 2.83 -18.96 -12.64
C MET A 122 4.11 -18.20 -12.31
N ASP A 123 5.20 -18.57 -12.94
CA ASP A 123 6.51 -17.96 -12.76
C ASP A 123 7.09 -17.45 -14.09
N HIS A 124 7.91 -16.40 -14.01
CA HIS A 124 8.57 -15.82 -15.18
C HIS A 124 9.85 -16.58 -15.50
N CYS A 125 9.97 -17.08 -16.73
CA CYS A 125 11.17 -17.76 -17.23
C CYS A 125 12.22 -16.82 -17.80
N ASN A 126 11.88 -15.55 -18.01
CA ASN A 126 12.80 -14.56 -18.56
C ASN A 126 14.07 -14.45 -17.69
N PRO A 127 15.26 -14.21 -18.28
CA PRO A 127 16.42 -13.75 -17.53
C PRO A 127 16.05 -12.52 -16.68
N GLY A 128 16.39 -12.54 -15.38
CA GLY A 128 15.96 -11.50 -14.44
C GLY A 128 14.48 -11.55 -14.00
N GLY A 129 13.67 -12.46 -14.57
CA GLY A 129 12.29 -12.71 -14.17
C GLY A 129 11.37 -11.49 -14.34
N PHE A 130 10.38 -11.36 -13.45
CA PHE A 130 9.46 -10.22 -13.44
C PHE A 130 10.19 -8.87 -13.29
N ALA A 131 11.30 -8.82 -12.55
CA ALA A 131 12.04 -7.58 -12.32
C ALA A 131 12.56 -7.00 -13.64
N ALA A 132 13.15 -7.82 -14.51
CA ALA A 132 13.66 -7.36 -15.80
C ALA A 132 12.54 -6.81 -16.72
N ILE A 133 11.38 -7.48 -16.73
CA ILE A 133 10.21 -7.01 -17.49
C ILE A 133 9.74 -5.66 -16.95
N PHE A 134 9.65 -5.53 -15.62
CA PHE A 134 9.25 -4.29 -14.97
C PHE A 134 10.22 -3.14 -15.29
N GLU A 135 11.55 -3.39 -15.15
CA GLU A 135 12.57 -2.37 -15.45
C GLU A 135 12.50 -1.90 -16.90
N GLY A 136 12.33 -2.82 -17.85
CA GLY A 136 12.16 -2.47 -19.25
C GLY A 136 10.94 -1.59 -19.49
N TRP A 137 9.82 -1.88 -18.82
CA TRP A 137 8.60 -1.09 -19.00
C TRP A 137 8.68 0.32 -18.41
N VAL A 138 9.37 0.49 -17.27
CA VAL A 138 9.43 1.79 -16.59
C VAL A 138 10.59 2.66 -17.03
N LYS A 139 11.49 2.16 -17.90
CA LYS A 139 12.77 2.80 -18.27
C LYS A 139 12.62 4.28 -18.62
N ASP A 140 11.62 4.61 -19.43
CA ASP A 140 11.41 5.97 -19.94
C ASP A 140 10.13 6.61 -19.39
N LYS A 141 9.63 6.13 -18.24
CA LYS A 141 8.36 6.59 -17.65
C LYS A 141 8.56 7.43 -16.38
N ASP A 142 7.77 8.48 -16.25
CA ASP A 142 7.69 9.22 -14.99
C ASP A 142 7.02 8.36 -13.89
N MET A 143 7.80 8.01 -12.89
CA MET A 143 7.35 7.20 -11.77
C MET A 143 6.29 7.90 -10.91
N ASN A 144 6.28 9.23 -10.82
CA ASN A 144 5.26 9.97 -10.09
C ASN A 144 3.93 9.94 -10.86
N HIS A 145 3.98 10.08 -12.19
CA HIS A 145 2.81 9.92 -13.04
C HIS A 145 2.24 8.50 -12.90
N LEU A 146 3.04 7.47 -13.06
CA LEU A 146 2.59 6.08 -12.89
C LEU A 146 1.97 5.84 -11.52
N TYR A 147 2.56 6.38 -10.46
CA TYR A 147 2.02 6.25 -9.11
C TYR A 147 0.65 6.93 -8.96
N SER A 148 0.42 8.05 -9.61
CA SER A 148 -0.86 8.75 -9.61
C SER A 148 -2.00 7.91 -10.23
N GLN A 149 -1.65 6.96 -11.08
CA GLN A 149 -2.59 6.05 -11.74
C GLN A 149 -2.82 4.75 -10.96
N VAL A 150 -2.11 4.54 -9.83
CA VAL A 150 -2.32 3.35 -8.98
C VAL A 150 -3.66 3.43 -8.25
N VAL A 151 -4.50 2.43 -8.45
CA VAL A 151 -5.77 2.23 -7.74
C VAL A 151 -5.57 1.27 -6.58
N HIS A 152 -5.98 1.69 -5.39
CA HIS A 152 -5.96 0.86 -4.19
C HIS A 152 -7.36 0.27 -3.95
N ASN A 153 -7.45 -1.03 -3.75
CA ASN A 153 -8.71 -1.75 -3.47
C ASN A 153 -9.72 -1.55 -4.61
N ASP A 154 -9.52 -2.25 -5.73
CA ASP A 154 -10.49 -2.24 -6.84
C ASP A 154 -11.88 -2.68 -6.32
N PRO A 155 -12.88 -1.78 -6.29
CA PRO A 155 -14.21 -2.08 -5.75
C PRO A 155 -14.95 -3.18 -6.54
N ARG A 156 -14.54 -3.47 -7.78
CA ARG A 156 -15.10 -4.54 -8.61
C ARG A 156 -14.77 -5.94 -8.09
N LYS A 157 -13.92 -6.05 -7.06
CA LYS A 157 -13.33 -7.31 -6.56
C LYS A 157 -13.71 -7.61 -5.12
N LYS A 158 -14.95 -7.32 -4.68
CA LYS A 158 -15.43 -7.57 -3.32
C LYS A 158 -15.23 -9.01 -2.82
N ALA A 159 -15.28 -10.00 -3.72
CA ALA A 159 -15.18 -11.42 -3.36
C ALA A 159 -13.73 -11.96 -3.23
N THR A 160 -12.72 -11.27 -3.77
CA THR A 160 -11.35 -11.78 -3.85
C THR A 160 -10.29 -10.79 -3.38
N ALA A 161 -10.70 -9.64 -2.87
CA ALA A 161 -9.79 -8.59 -2.43
C ALA A 161 -9.01 -9.01 -1.18
N LYS A 162 -7.91 -9.73 -1.36
CA LYS A 162 -6.87 -9.78 -0.35
C LYS A 162 -6.45 -8.34 -0.05
N LYS A 163 -6.40 -7.97 1.24
CA LYS A 163 -5.90 -6.67 1.70
C LYS A 163 -4.64 -6.28 0.93
N GLY A 164 -4.66 -5.12 0.25
CA GLY A 164 -3.48 -4.58 -0.42
C GLY A 164 -3.38 -4.85 -1.92
N PHE A 165 -4.41 -5.35 -2.58
CA PHE A 165 -4.43 -5.44 -4.04
C PHE A 165 -4.39 -4.04 -4.65
N LYS A 166 -3.44 -3.83 -5.57
CA LYS A 166 -3.27 -2.60 -6.34
C LYS A 166 -3.32 -2.93 -7.82
N THR A 167 -3.82 -2.00 -8.61
CA THR A 167 -3.82 -2.05 -10.07
C THR A 167 -3.65 -0.63 -10.61
N PHE A 168 -3.73 -0.43 -11.91
CA PHE A 168 -3.73 0.89 -12.52
C PHE A 168 -5.11 1.27 -13.02
N LYS A 169 -5.31 2.57 -13.24
CA LYS A 169 -6.39 3.10 -14.07
C LYS A 169 -6.08 2.86 -15.54
N GLU A 170 -7.10 2.88 -16.38
CA GLU A 170 -6.90 2.99 -17.82
C GLU A 170 -6.36 4.40 -18.19
N PRO A 171 -5.52 4.55 -19.21
CA PRO A 171 -5.06 3.50 -20.14
C PRO A 171 -3.81 2.73 -19.66
N ILE A 172 -3.19 3.11 -18.54
CA ILE A 172 -1.92 2.51 -18.03
C ILE A 172 -2.08 1.01 -17.75
N LEU A 173 -3.26 0.59 -17.29
CA LEU A 173 -3.55 -0.83 -17.05
C LEU A 173 -3.42 -1.64 -18.34
N THR A 174 -4.04 -1.19 -19.41
CA THR A 174 -4.01 -1.85 -20.72
C THR A 174 -2.60 -1.83 -21.31
N GLU A 175 -1.90 -0.71 -21.22
CA GLU A 175 -0.51 -0.57 -21.66
C GLU A 175 0.41 -1.59 -20.96
N TRP A 176 0.35 -1.65 -19.62
CA TRP A 176 1.13 -2.62 -18.87
C TRP A 176 0.82 -4.07 -19.24
N LYS A 177 -0.46 -4.42 -19.39
CA LYS A 177 -0.89 -5.77 -19.76
C LYS A 177 -0.35 -6.19 -21.13
N ASN A 178 -0.43 -5.31 -22.12
CA ASN A 178 0.08 -5.56 -23.47
C ASN A 178 1.60 -5.72 -23.45
N TYR A 179 2.32 -4.83 -22.75
CA TYR A 179 3.76 -4.94 -22.59
C TYR A 179 4.15 -6.26 -21.90
N HIS A 180 3.50 -6.59 -20.79
CA HIS A 180 3.76 -7.85 -20.09
C HIS A 180 3.48 -9.07 -20.97
N LYS A 181 2.35 -9.08 -21.69
CA LYS A 181 1.99 -10.19 -22.58
C LYS A 181 3.02 -10.42 -23.68
N SER A 182 3.58 -9.35 -24.26
CA SER A 182 4.58 -9.44 -25.34
C SER A 182 5.99 -9.81 -24.84
N HIS A 183 6.33 -9.53 -23.57
CA HIS A 183 7.68 -9.72 -23.04
C HIS A 183 7.79 -10.87 -22.03
N ALA A 184 6.70 -11.29 -21.39
CA ALA A 184 6.74 -12.32 -20.38
C ALA A 184 6.67 -13.72 -20.97
N LYS A 185 7.67 -14.54 -20.64
CA LYS A 185 7.61 -15.99 -20.84
C LYS A 185 7.23 -16.61 -19.49
N LEU A 186 6.05 -17.23 -19.45
CA LEU A 186 5.49 -17.80 -18.22
C LEU A 186 5.57 -19.31 -18.24
N GLN A 187 5.84 -19.91 -17.08
CA GLN A 187 5.78 -21.34 -16.84
C GLN A 187 4.95 -21.63 -15.59
N GLU A 188 4.24 -22.73 -15.62
CA GLU A 188 3.51 -23.23 -14.47
C GLU A 188 4.44 -24.12 -13.64
N LEU A 189 4.60 -23.79 -12.36
CA LEU A 189 5.44 -24.54 -11.41
C LEU A 189 4.61 -25.02 -10.24
N THR A 190 4.91 -26.22 -9.76
CA THR A 190 4.44 -26.64 -8.43
C THR A 190 5.07 -25.77 -7.34
N ARG A 191 4.43 -25.71 -6.17
CA ARG A 191 4.98 -24.97 -5.03
C ARG A 191 6.42 -25.38 -4.67
N LYS A 192 6.74 -26.68 -4.76
CA LYS A 192 8.09 -27.21 -4.50
C LYS A 192 9.11 -26.67 -5.51
N GLN A 193 8.80 -26.76 -6.80
CA GLN A 193 9.65 -26.23 -7.88
C GLN A 193 9.89 -24.73 -7.76
N HIS A 194 8.83 -23.96 -7.46
CA HIS A 194 8.95 -22.51 -7.26
C HIS A 194 9.87 -22.15 -6.08
N LEU A 195 9.78 -22.88 -4.97
CA LEU A 195 10.65 -22.68 -3.80
C LEU A 195 12.12 -23.04 -4.11
N GLN A 196 12.38 -24.14 -4.83
CA GLN A 196 13.73 -24.51 -5.26
C GLN A 196 14.34 -23.45 -6.17
N LYS A 197 13.59 -22.97 -7.17
CA LYS A 197 14.06 -21.91 -8.09
C LYS A 197 14.39 -20.61 -7.34
N THR A 198 13.61 -20.26 -6.32
CA THR A 198 13.86 -19.05 -5.51
C THR A 198 15.16 -19.19 -4.71
N ARG A 199 15.44 -20.36 -4.11
CA ARG A 199 16.68 -20.63 -3.36
C ARG A 199 17.93 -20.57 -4.24
N ASN A 200 17.85 -21.04 -5.48
CA ASN A 200 18.97 -21.03 -6.41
C ASN A 200 19.29 -19.66 -7.02
N ARG A 201 18.46 -18.64 -6.74
CA ARG A 201 18.67 -17.25 -7.18
C ARG A 201 19.26 -16.36 -6.08
N MET A 202 19.36 -16.85 -4.86
CA MET A 202 20.00 -16.18 -3.73
C MET A 202 21.47 -16.57 -3.62
#